data_118331d6cc64bb13b7026fbce440ca1e
#
_entry.id   118331d6cc64bb13b7026fbce440ca1e
#
_cell.length_a   1.000
_cell.length_b   1.000
_cell.length_c   1.000
_cell.angle_alpha   90.00
_cell.angle_beta   90.00
_cell.angle_gamma   90.00
#
_symmetry.space_group_name_H-M   'P 1'
#
loop_
_entity.id
_entity.type
_entity.pdbx_description
1 polymer ?
#
loop_
_entity_poly.entity_id
_entity_poly.type
_entity_poly.pdbx_seq_one_letter_code
_entity_poly.pdbx_strand_id
1 'polypeptide(L)'
;MKEFDLESYDYDLPKELIANYPILPKEKAKLLVYERRSQKITHTTFEHVLDFFPKNALVVLNDTKVIKARLFGSKHAFLPSKTTEVFFHRFFKNNTALTQIKGKIKVGDKIFFDAHYYAEVLELLHNGQRLIAFYGNKTPLNQENILKLLEQYGHMPLPPYIKRADESLDAHEYQSVFAKHMGAVAAPTASLHFSQNTLEKLLKDFKHAFLTLHVGAGTFLGVETKDIREHQIHTEVLRIPKKSQEILQKSQEVLCIGTTALRSVEYFKRLENPNQEAFECDIFLHLANPILHVNHLLTNFHLPKSSLLMLVSAMVGLEKTKEIYQIAIEKKYRFYSYGDGMLIL
;
A
#
# COMPACT_ATOMS: atom_id res chain seq x y z
N MET A 1 9.38 24.52 16.54
CA MET A 1 8.54 23.35 16.27
C MET A 1 9.36 22.09 16.50
N LYS A 2 8.83 21.11 17.19
CA LYS A 2 9.57 19.85 17.42
C LYS A 2 9.32 18.94 16.23
N GLU A 3 10.19 18.98 15.23
CA GLU A 3 10.06 18.26 13.95
C GLU A 3 9.88 16.74 14.09
N PHE A 4 10.22 16.20 15.25
CA PHE A 4 10.08 14.76 15.54
C PHE A 4 8.90 14.45 16.45
N ASP A 5 8.13 15.46 16.87
CA ASP A 5 6.91 15.25 17.67
C ASP A 5 5.77 14.84 16.73
N LEU A 6 5.07 13.74 17.03
CA LEU A 6 3.95 13.22 16.27
C LEU A 6 2.85 14.28 16.03
N GLU A 7 2.60 15.13 17.03
CA GLU A 7 1.61 16.21 16.94
C GLU A 7 1.94 17.23 15.83
N SER A 8 3.21 17.34 15.44
CA SER A 8 3.62 18.22 14.35
C SER A 8 3.16 17.73 12.97
N TYR A 9 2.75 16.47 12.86
CA TYR A 9 2.20 15.84 11.66
C TYR A 9 0.68 15.77 11.67
N ASP A 10 0.04 16.46 12.62
CA ASP A 10 -1.40 16.59 12.64
C ASP A 10 -1.88 17.74 11.75
N TYR A 11 -3.06 17.59 11.17
CA TYR A 11 -3.78 18.61 10.44
C TYR A 11 -5.28 18.29 10.44
N ASP A 12 -6.11 19.31 10.33
CA ASP A 12 -7.57 19.15 10.28
C ASP A 12 -8.01 18.72 8.87
N LEU A 13 -8.53 17.49 8.76
CA LEU A 13 -9.04 16.94 7.52
C LEU A 13 -10.56 16.83 7.57
N PRO A 14 -11.30 17.61 6.76
CA PRO A 14 -12.74 17.49 6.63
C PRO A 14 -13.13 16.08 6.14
N LYS A 15 -14.05 15.44 6.86
CA LYS A 15 -14.46 14.05 6.59
C LYS A 15 -15.04 13.85 5.20
N GLU A 16 -15.69 14.86 4.66
CA GLU A 16 -16.29 14.88 3.32
C GLU A 16 -15.24 14.81 2.19
N LEU A 17 -13.97 15.14 2.47
CA LEU A 17 -12.89 14.99 1.51
C LEU A 17 -12.31 13.59 1.44
N ILE A 18 -12.71 12.68 2.34
CA ILE A 18 -12.28 11.29 2.31
C ILE A 18 -13.04 10.55 1.22
N ALA A 19 -12.34 10.07 0.20
CA ALA A 19 -12.96 9.38 -0.94
C ALA A 19 -13.35 7.94 -0.58
N ASN A 20 -14.64 7.62 -0.62
CA ASN A 20 -15.16 6.26 -0.43
C ASN A 20 -15.27 5.47 -1.74
N TYR A 21 -15.26 6.15 -2.89
CA TYR A 21 -15.36 5.56 -4.23
C TYR A 21 -14.33 6.20 -5.18
N PRO A 22 -13.83 5.44 -6.16
CA PRO A 22 -12.99 6.00 -7.21
C PRO A 22 -13.77 7.03 -8.05
N ILE A 23 -13.05 7.96 -8.67
CA ILE A 23 -13.62 8.77 -9.75
C ILE A 23 -13.53 7.97 -11.06
N LEU A 24 -14.56 8.08 -11.89
CA LEU A 24 -14.58 7.46 -13.21
C LEU A 24 -14.96 8.51 -14.29
N PRO A 25 -14.23 8.57 -15.39
CA PRO A 25 -13.01 7.80 -15.68
C PRO A 25 -11.84 8.21 -14.76
N LYS A 26 -10.91 7.28 -14.50
CA LYS A 26 -9.82 7.41 -13.51
C LYS A 26 -8.94 8.64 -13.73
N GLU A 27 -8.70 8.98 -14.99
CA GLU A 27 -7.87 10.11 -15.40
C GLU A 27 -8.46 11.48 -15.05
N LYS A 28 -9.74 11.55 -14.70
CA LYS A 28 -10.40 12.78 -14.23
C LYS A 28 -10.09 13.12 -12.77
N ALA A 29 -9.41 12.24 -12.03
CA ALA A 29 -8.90 12.57 -10.71
C ALA A 29 -8.00 13.82 -10.79
N LYS A 30 -8.10 14.70 -9.79
CA LYS A 30 -7.26 15.89 -9.72
C LYS A 30 -5.81 15.49 -9.46
N LEU A 31 -4.90 16.30 -10.01
CA LEU A 31 -3.46 16.19 -9.76
C LEU A 31 -2.91 17.54 -9.34
N LEU A 32 -2.28 17.57 -8.16
CA LEU A 32 -1.47 18.70 -7.72
C LEU A 32 -0.01 18.41 -8.09
N VAL A 33 0.61 19.26 -8.89
CA VAL A 33 2.04 19.15 -9.22
C VAL A 33 2.79 20.21 -8.43
N TYR A 34 3.76 19.78 -7.63
CA TYR A 34 4.64 20.65 -6.87
C TYR A 34 6.09 20.53 -7.35
N GLU A 35 6.63 21.62 -7.87
CA GLU A 35 8.01 21.75 -8.31
C GLU A 35 8.87 22.32 -7.18
N ARG A 36 9.73 21.51 -6.58
CA ARG A 36 10.54 21.90 -5.39
C ARG A 36 11.51 23.05 -5.69
N ARG A 37 12.09 23.10 -6.89
CA ARG A 37 13.07 24.16 -7.25
C ARG A 37 12.43 25.53 -7.38
N SER A 38 11.30 25.63 -8.07
CA SER A 38 10.57 26.87 -8.30
C SER A 38 9.54 27.18 -7.22
N GLN A 39 9.24 26.21 -6.34
CA GLN A 39 8.17 26.24 -5.34
C GLN A 39 6.77 26.42 -5.95
N LYS A 40 6.64 26.20 -7.25
CA LYS A 40 5.40 26.36 -7.98
C LYS A 40 4.45 25.19 -7.75
N ILE A 41 3.17 25.53 -7.53
CA ILE A 41 2.08 24.55 -7.49
C ILE A 41 1.23 24.74 -8.75
N THR A 42 0.97 23.64 -9.46
CA THR A 42 0.09 23.60 -10.63
C THR A 42 -1.05 22.63 -10.34
N HIS A 43 -2.27 23.02 -10.67
CA HIS A 43 -3.46 22.17 -10.53
C HIS A 43 -3.90 21.69 -11.91
N THR A 44 -4.07 20.37 -12.04
CA THR A 44 -4.47 19.71 -13.30
C THR A 44 -5.26 18.43 -12.99
N THR A 45 -5.37 17.52 -13.95
CA THR A 45 -5.96 16.20 -13.82
C THR A 45 -4.94 15.12 -14.19
N PHE A 46 -5.24 13.88 -13.83
CA PHE A 46 -4.36 12.74 -14.08
C PHE A 46 -4.15 12.43 -15.56
N GLU A 47 -5.06 12.87 -16.45
CA GLU A 47 -4.89 12.73 -17.90
C GLU A 47 -3.62 13.40 -18.44
N HIS A 48 -3.11 14.42 -17.71
CA HIS A 48 -1.90 15.17 -18.04
C HIS A 48 -0.67 14.73 -17.25
N VAL A 49 -0.74 13.66 -16.44
CA VAL A 49 0.34 13.29 -15.52
C VAL A 49 1.68 13.05 -16.22
N LEU A 50 1.66 12.45 -17.42
CA LEU A 50 2.88 12.14 -18.18
C LEU A 50 3.54 13.39 -18.79
N ASP A 51 2.82 14.51 -18.95
CA ASP A 51 3.35 15.77 -19.46
C ASP A 51 4.35 16.40 -18.47
N PHE A 52 4.22 16.06 -17.19
CA PHE A 52 5.06 16.57 -16.11
C PHE A 52 6.24 15.61 -15.77
N PHE A 53 6.25 14.40 -16.29
CA PHE A 53 7.33 13.46 -15.95
C PHE A 53 8.66 13.89 -16.58
N PRO A 54 9.75 13.96 -15.79
CA PRO A 54 11.08 14.26 -16.33
C PRO A 54 11.49 13.20 -17.35
N LYS A 55 11.87 13.61 -18.55
CA LYS A 55 12.12 12.68 -19.69
C LYS A 55 13.26 11.69 -19.44
N ASN A 56 14.23 12.07 -18.62
CA ASN A 56 15.41 11.24 -18.33
C ASN A 56 15.22 10.36 -17.07
N ALA A 57 14.17 10.58 -16.29
CA ALA A 57 13.94 9.82 -15.06
C ALA A 57 13.58 8.37 -15.35
N LEU A 58 14.12 7.47 -14.54
CA LEU A 58 13.65 6.10 -14.45
C LEU A 58 12.33 6.08 -13.67
N VAL A 59 11.24 5.64 -14.29
CA VAL A 59 9.95 5.48 -13.64
C VAL A 59 9.88 4.10 -12.97
N VAL A 60 9.65 4.07 -11.67
CA VAL A 60 9.58 2.82 -10.88
C VAL A 60 8.16 2.55 -10.45
N LEU A 61 7.68 1.33 -10.75
CA LEU A 61 6.30 0.89 -10.51
C LEU A 61 6.28 -0.34 -9.60
N ASN A 62 5.32 -0.38 -8.68
CA ASN A 62 5.06 -1.55 -7.83
C ASN A 62 3.94 -2.40 -8.44
N ASP A 63 4.28 -3.58 -8.98
CA ASP A 63 3.38 -4.48 -9.69
C ASP A 63 2.67 -5.51 -8.78
N THR A 64 2.64 -5.24 -7.48
CA THR A 64 1.91 -6.09 -6.54
C THR A 64 0.41 -6.11 -6.84
N LYS A 65 -0.19 -7.30 -6.68
CA LYS A 65 -1.63 -7.52 -6.85
C LYS A 65 -2.29 -7.76 -5.50
N VAL A 66 -3.37 -7.02 -5.22
CA VAL A 66 -4.16 -7.19 -4.00
C VAL A 66 -4.95 -8.49 -4.10
N ILE A 67 -4.95 -9.25 -3.00
CA ILE A 67 -5.73 -10.47 -2.84
C ILE A 67 -7.01 -10.19 -2.03
N LYS A 68 -8.04 -11.00 -2.19
CA LYS A 68 -9.28 -10.92 -1.40
C LYS A 68 -9.03 -11.43 0.02
N ALA A 69 -8.27 -10.66 0.79
CA ALA A 69 -7.67 -11.07 2.05
C ALA A 69 -8.65 -11.18 3.23
N ARG A 70 -9.90 -10.78 3.06
CA ARG A 70 -10.90 -10.76 4.14
C ARG A 70 -11.89 -11.90 3.97
N LEU A 71 -11.82 -12.90 4.85
CA LEU A 71 -12.71 -14.05 4.86
C LEU A 71 -13.72 -13.94 6.00
N PHE A 72 -14.93 -14.43 5.78
CA PHE A 72 -15.96 -14.57 6.82
C PHE A 72 -16.32 -16.05 6.97
N GLY A 73 -16.20 -16.56 8.19
CA GLY A 73 -16.50 -17.95 8.49
C GLY A 73 -17.21 -18.10 9.83
N SER A 74 -17.54 -19.33 10.20
CA SER A 74 -18.19 -19.66 11.47
C SER A 74 -17.36 -20.67 12.27
N LYS A 75 -17.34 -20.53 13.60
CA LYS A 75 -16.76 -21.56 14.50
C LYS A 75 -17.59 -22.85 14.54
N HIS A 76 -18.82 -22.79 14.08
CA HIS A 76 -19.76 -23.93 14.05
C HIS A 76 -20.02 -24.28 12.58
N ALA A 77 -19.68 -25.49 12.17
CA ALA A 77 -19.73 -25.97 10.78
C ALA A 77 -21.11 -25.81 10.09
N PHE A 78 -22.20 -25.58 10.81
CA PHE A 78 -23.56 -25.58 10.28
C PHE A 78 -24.44 -24.41 10.78
N LEU A 79 -23.85 -23.39 11.44
CA LEU A 79 -24.61 -22.25 11.97
C LEU A 79 -24.07 -20.94 11.38
N PRO A 80 -24.70 -20.37 10.34
CA PRO A 80 -24.27 -19.12 9.73
C PRO A 80 -24.50 -17.86 10.59
N SER A 81 -25.07 -18.00 11.79
CA SER A 81 -25.54 -16.87 12.59
C SER A 81 -24.46 -16.06 13.32
N LYS A 82 -23.20 -16.51 13.36
CA LYS A 82 -22.08 -15.76 13.95
C LYS A 82 -20.86 -15.84 13.05
N THR A 83 -20.75 -14.88 12.16
CA THR A 83 -19.57 -14.75 11.29
C THR A 83 -18.38 -14.27 12.10
N THR A 84 -17.25 -14.96 11.92
CA THR A 84 -15.94 -14.57 12.42
C THR A 84 -15.12 -14.07 11.24
N GLU A 85 -14.62 -12.84 11.34
CA GLU A 85 -13.73 -12.27 10.32
C GLU A 85 -12.31 -12.82 10.52
N VAL A 86 -11.75 -13.35 9.43
CA VAL A 86 -10.34 -13.74 9.31
C VAL A 86 -9.70 -12.84 8.27
N PHE A 87 -8.78 -12.00 8.70
CA PHE A 87 -8.03 -11.12 7.82
C PHE A 87 -6.65 -11.70 7.58
N PHE A 88 -6.41 -12.17 6.35
CA PHE A 88 -5.13 -12.70 5.91
C PHE A 88 -4.11 -11.58 5.78
N HIS A 89 -2.91 -11.75 6.35
CA HIS A 89 -1.83 -10.78 6.25
C HIS A 89 -0.75 -11.23 5.26
N ARG A 90 -0.16 -12.39 5.51
CA ARG A 90 0.88 -12.96 4.64
C ARG A 90 1.06 -14.45 4.89
N PHE A 91 1.68 -15.11 3.94
CA PHE A 91 2.16 -16.47 4.14
C PHE A 91 3.30 -16.51 5.15
N PHE A 92 3.40 -17.66 5.83
CA PHE A 92 4.46 -17.98 6.75
C PHE A 92 5.02 -19.37 6.41
N LYS A 93 5.96 -19.88 7.21
CA LYS A 93 6.60 -21.18 6.98
C LYS A 93 5.55 -22.32 6.90
N ASN A 94 5.88 -23.39 6.16
CA ASN A 94 5.09 -24.63 6.09
C ASN A 94 3.62 -24.43 5.66
N ASN A 95 3.37 -23.56 4.68
CA ASN A 95 2.03 -23.24 4.16
C ASN A 95 1.04 -22.71 5.22
N THR A 96 1.55 -22.14 6.31
CA THR A 96 0.74 -21.43 7.28
C THR A 96 0.59 -19.96 6.89
N ALA A 97 -0.32 -19.26 7.55
CA ALA A 97 -0.55 -17.84 7.32
C ALA A 97 -0.61 -17.05 8.61
N LEU A 98 -0.07 -15.85 8.58
CA LEU A 98 -0.30 -14.84 9.61
C LEU A 98 -1.61 -14.13 9.29
N THR A 99 -2.48 -14.05 10.28
CA THR A 99 -3.82 -13.45 10.15
C THR A 99 -4.19 -12.66 11.37
N GLN A 100 -5.16 -11.80 11.22
CA GLN A 100 -5.89 -11.19 12.32
C GLN A 100 -7.29 -11.77 12.35
N ILE A 101 -7.78 -12.19 13.53
CA ILE A 101 -9.11 -12.80 13.68
C ILE A 101 -9.90 -11.99 14.71
N LYS A 102 -11.08 -11.51 14.30
CA LYS A 102 -11.93 -10.73 15.15
C LYS A 102 -12.71 -11.61 16.14
N GLY A 103 -12.64 -11.25 17.43
CA GLY A 103 -13.34 -11.94 18.51
C GLY A 103 -12.46 -12.88 19.35
N LYS A 104 -13.08 -13.59 20.31
CA LYS A 104 -12.39 -14.53 21.18
C LYS A 104 -12.05 -15.81 20.41
N ILE A 105 -10.77 -16.11 20.30
CA ILE A 105 -10.23 -17.28 19.58
C ILE A 105 -9.21 -17.98 20.44
N LYS A 106 -9.12 -19.32 20.34
CA LYS A 106 -8.16 -20.17 21.05
C LYS A 106 -7.39 -21.02 20.06
N VAL A 107 -6.23 -21.51 20.47
CA VAL A 107 -5.49 -22.54 19.73
C VAL A 107 -6.39 -23.79 19.58
N GLY A 108 -6.42 -24.38 18.38
CA GLY A 108 -7.27 -25.49 18.00
C GLY A 108 -8.68 -25.08 17.53
N ASP A 109 -9.09 -23.82 17.68
CA ASP A 109 -10.38 -23.35 17.13
C ASP A 109 -10.35 -23.49 15.60
N LYS A 110 -11.47 -23.96 15.04
CA LYS A 110 -11.69 -24.07 13.59
C LYS A 110 -12.69 -23.02 13.13
N ILE A 111 -12.42 -22.42 12.00
CA ILE A 111 -13.28 -21.44 11.36
C ILE A 111 -13.65 -21.99 9.99
N PHE A 112 -14.90 -22.36 9.81
CA PHE A 112 -15.45 -22.99 8.61
C PHE A 112 -15.94 -21.90 7.64
N PHE A 113 -15.50 -21.98 6.39
CA PHE A 113 -15.96 -21.13 5.29
C PHE A 113 -17.13 -21.78 4.54
N ASP A 114 -17.07 -23.11 4.42
CA ASP A 114 -18.16 -23.97 3.94
C ASP A 114 -18.04 -25.38 4.52
N ALA A 115 -18.69 -26.39 3.91
CA ALA A 115 -18.62 -27.80 4.34
C ALA A 115 -17.25 -28.44 4.11
N HIS A 116 -16.42 -27.89 3.23
CA HIS A 116 -15.17 -28.47 2.77
C HIS A 116 -13.94 -27.72 3.25
N TYR A 117 -14.05 -26.38 3.41
CA TYR A 117 -12.93 -25.49 3.70
C TYR A 117 -13.01 -24.88 5.09
N TYR A 118 -11.91 -24.95 5.83
CA TYR A 118 -11.78 -24.30 7.13
C TYR A 118 -10.34 -23.86 7.40
N ALA A 119 -10.17 -22.95 8.34
CA ALA A 119 -8.89 -22.60 8.94
C ALA A 119 -8.83 -23.09 10.38
N GLU A 120 -7.65 -23.54 10.82
CA GLU A 120 -7.36 -23.95 12.20
C GLU A 120 -6.32 -23.02 12.81
N VAL A 121 -6.58 -22.55 14.03
CA VAL A 121 -5.69 -21.67 14.78
C VAL A 121 -4.59 -22.50 15.43
N LEU A 122 -3.35 -22.28 15.02
CA LEU A 122 -2.18 -23.01 15.51
C LEU A 122 -1.51 -22.30 16.68
N GLU A 123 -1.45 -20.95 16.64
CA GLU A 123 -0.75 -20.13 17.63
C GLU A 123 -1.39 -18.75 17.78
N LEU A 124 -1.35 -18.21 19.00
CA LEU A 124 -1.73 -16.85 19.34
C LEU A 124 -0.46 -16.02 19.54
N LEU A 125 -0.20 -15.02 18.68
CA LEU A 125 0.98 -14.18 18.75
C LEU A 125 0.73 -12.94 19.62
N HIS A 126 1.80 -12.38 20.22
CA HIS A 126 1.74 -11.26 21.17
C HIS A 126 1.15 -9.97 20.58
N ASN A 127 1.33 -9.73 19.28
CA ASN A 127 0.84 -8.55 18.57
C ASN A 127 -0.64 -8.65 18.13
N GLY A 128 -1.39 -9.59 18.67
CA GLY A 128 -2.79 -9.83 18.28
C GLY A 128 -2.96 -10.62 16.98
N GLN A 129 -1.89 -10.99 16.30
CA GLN A 129 -1.94 -11.88 15.14
C GLN A 129 -2.13 -13.35 15.55
N ARG A 130 -2.55 -14.15 14.58
CA ARG A 130 -2.77 -15.58 14.72
C ARG A 130 -2.01 -16.32 13.61
N LEU A 131 -1.31 -17.37 13.97
CA LEU A 131 -0.80 -18.33 12.99
C LEU A 131 -1.88 -19.37 12.74
N ILE A 132 -2.27 -19.53 11.47
CA ILE A 132 -3.31 -20.48 11.08
C ILE A 132 -2.85 -21.37 9.94
N ALA A 133 -3.46 -22.56 9.83
CA ALA A 133 -3.38 -23.43 8.66
C ALA A 133 -4.75 -23.50 7.99
N PHE A 134 -4.77 -23.55 6.66
CA PHE A 134 -5.99 -23.74 5.87
C PHE A 134 -6.11 -25.20 5.42
N TYR A 135 -7.34 -25.71 5.42
CA TYR A 135 -7.67 -27.09 5.04
C TYR A 135 -8.79 -27.12 4.01
N GLY A 136 -8.67 -28.03 3.05
CA GLY A 136 -9.72 -28.41 2.10
C GLY A 136 -9.95 -29.91 2.18
N ASN A 137 -11.19 -30.37 2.41
CA ASN A 137 -11.53 -31.79 2.61
C ASN A 137 -10.62 -32.50 3.65
N LYS A 138 -10.32 -31.81 4.76
CA LYS A 138 -9.44 -32.26 5.86
C LYS A 138 -7.96 -32.36 5.49
N THR A 139 -7.54 -31.96 4.29
CA THR A 139 -6.15 -31.96 3.85
C THR A 139 -5.57 -30.52 3.93
N PRO A 140 -4.36 -30.33 4.47
CA PRO A 140 -3.71 -29.02 4.49
C PRO A 140 -3.54 -28.45 3.08
N LEU A 141 -3.85 -27.16 2.90
CA LEU A 141 -3.70 -26.46 1.63
C LEU A 141 -2.28 -25.91 1.49
N ASN A 142 -1.73 -25.98 0.28
CA ASN A 142 -0.52 -25.23 -0.08
C ASN A 142 -0.87 -23.78 -0.43
N GLN A 143 0.14 -22.93 -0.63
CA GLN A 143 -0.05 -21.49 -0.91
C GLN A 143 -0.92 -21.22 -2.13
N GLU A 144 -0.75 -21.98 -3.23
CA GLU A 144 -1.55 -21.84 -4.43
C GLU A 144 -3.04 -22.09 -4.16
N ASN A 145 -3.34 -23.17 -3.43
CA ASN A 145 -4.72 -23.51 -3.09
C ASN A 145 -5.33 -22.55 -2.06
N ILE A 146 -4.51 -21.98 -1.16
CA ILE A 146 -4.96 -20.89 -0.27
C ILE A 146 -5.32 -19.66 -1.09
N LEU A 147 -4.53 -19.26 -2.10
CA LEU A 147 -4.87 -18.14 -2.98
C LEU A 147 -6.16 -18.39 -3.77
N LYS A 148 -6.41 -19.62 -4.23
CA LYS A 148 -7.68 -19.99 -4.88
C LYS A 148 -8.87 -19.89 -3.91
N LEU A 149 -8.68 -20.32 -2.66
CA LEU A 149 -9.69 -20.20 -1.60
C LEU A 149 -9.99 -18.71 -1.31
N LEU A 150 -8.96 -17.87 -1.19
CA LEU A 150 -9.12 -16.43 -1.00
C LEU A 150 -9.85 -15.78 -2.17
N GLU A 151 -9.57 -16.19 -3.41
CA GLU A 151 -10.27 -15.66 -4.58
C GLU A 151 -11.75 -16.05 -4.60
N GLN A 152 -12.08 -17.26 -4.16
CA GLN A 152 -13.44 -17.80 -4.19
C GLN A 152 -14.32 -17.28 -3.04
N TYR A 153 -13.80 -17.21 -1.82
CA TYR A 153 -14.57 -16.89 -0.60
C TYR A 153 -14.22 -15.53 0.00
N GLY A 154 -13.15 -14.90 -0.48
CA GLY A 154 -12.63 -13.67 0.08
C GLY A 154 -13.32 -12.42 -0.45
N HIS A 155 -13.19 -11.35 0.33
CA HIS A 155 -13.61 -10.01 0.04
C HIS A 155 -12.42 -9.07 -0.10
N MET A 156 -12.58 -8.00 -0.88
CA MET A 156 -11.53 -7.00 -1.04
C MET A 156 -11.22 -6.33 0.30
N PRO A 157 -9.95 -6.23 0.68
CA PRO A 157 -9.54 -5.67 1.97
C PRO A 157 -9.53 -4.14 1.92
N LEU A 158 -10.71 -3.52 1.75
CA LEU A 158 -10.82 -2.07 1.75
C LEU A 158 -10.28 -1.49 3.07
N PRO A 159 -9.60 -0.34 3.02
CA PRO A 159 -9.08 0.34 4.21
C PRO A 159 -10.17 0.68 5.23
N PRO A 160 -9.86 0.76 6.52
CA PRO A 160 -10.86 0.95 7.58
C PRO A 160 -11.59 2.30 7.55
N TYR A 161 -11.06 3.30 6.84
CA TYR A 161 -11.74 4.59 6.64
C TYR A 161 -12.81 4.55 5.54
N ILE A 162 -12.81 3.53 4.67
CA ILE A 162 -13.91 3.24 3.74
C ILE A 162 -14.96 2.44 4.49
N LYS A 163 -15.98 3.15 5.00
CA LYS A 163 -17.00 2.58 5.90
C LYS A 163 -18.16 1.95 5.11
N ARG A 164 -17.86 1.06 4.18
CA ARG A 164 -18.82 0.25 3.44
C ARG A 164 -18.28 -1.15 3.20
N ALA A 165 -19.15 -2.09 2.88
CA ALA A 165 -18.74 -3.39 2.37
C ALA A 165 -18.06 -3.21 1.00
N ASP A 166 -17.23 -4.17 0.63
CA ASP A 166 -16.69 -4.24 -0.72
C ASP A 166 -17.79 -4.62 -1.72
N GLU A 167 -17.65 -4.09 -2.92
CA GLU A 167 -18.54 -4.32 -4.04
C GLU A 167 -17.76 -4.98 -5.19
N SER A 168 -18.46 -5.54 -6.18
CA SER A 168 -17.81 -6.13 -7.37
C SER A 168 -16.89 -5.16 -8.10
N LEU A 169 -17.21 -3.87 -8.06
CA LEU A 169 -16.39 -2.79 -8.61
C LEU A 169 -14.99 -2.74 -7.97
N ASP A 170 -14.89 -2.95 -6.66
CA ASP A 170 -13.62 -2.86 -5.93
C ASP A 170 -12.62 -3.93 -6.36
N ALA A 171 -13.08 -5.08 -6.84
CA ALA A 171 -12.21 -6.12 -7.37
C ALA A 171 -11.36 -5.63 -8.56
N HIS A 172 -11.85 -4.65 -9.31
CA HIS A 172 -11.16 -4.01 -10.43
C HIS A 172 -10.55 -2.66 -10.05
N GLU A 173 -11.31 -1.82 -9.33
CA GLU A 173 -10.90 -0.45 -9.06
C GLU A 173 -9.88 -0.34 -7.92
N TYR A 174 -9.80 -1.32 -7.01
CA TYR A 174 -8.77 -1.39 -5.97
C TYR A 174 -7.54 -2.20 -6.42
N GLN A 175 -7.26 -2.17 -7.73
CA GLN A 175 -6.10 -2.77 -8.38
C GLN A 175 -5.44 -1.79 -9.34
N SER A 176 -4.10 -1.83 -9.37
CA SER A 176 -3.35 -1.18 -10.45
C SER A 176 -3.56 -1.93 -11.77
N VAL A 177 -3.60 -1.20 -12.90
CA VAL A 177 -3.68 -1.80 -14.24
C VAL A 177 -2.46 -2.66 -14.60
N PHE A 178 -1.35 -2.51 -13.87
CA PHE A 178 -0.13 -3.31 -14.03
C PHE A 178 0.08 -4.31 -12.88
N ALA A 179 -0.93 -4.57 -12.04
CA ALA A 179 -0.85 -5.54 -10.96
C ALA A 179 -0.64 -6.96 -11.50
N LYS A 180 0.41 -7.64 -11.03
CA LYS A 180 0.85 -8.95 -11.54
C LYS A 180 1.02 -9.99 -10.44
N HIS A 181 1.76 -9.67 -9.40
CA HIS A 181 2.18 -10.62 -8.37
C HIS A 181 1.26 -10.55 -7.16
N MET A 182 0.47 -11.61 -6.92
CA MET A 182 -0.50 -11.72 -5.82
C MET A 182 0.20 -11.78 -4.46
N GLY A 183 -0.33 -11.06 -3.46
CA GLY A 183 0.19 -11.11 -2.08
C GLY A 183 -0.06 -9.85 -1.26
N ALA A 184 -0.43 -8.73 -1.85
CA ALA A 184 -0.75 -7.51 -1.11
C ALA A 184 -2.14 -7.58 -0.47
N VAL A 185 -2.28 -6.98 0.70
CA VAL A 185 -3.57 -6.78 1.39
C VAL A 185 -4.01 -5.33 1.38
N ALA A 186 -3.25 -4.46 0.73
CA ALA A 186 -3.64 -3.10 0.38
C ALA A 186 -3.08 -2.73 -0.99
N ALA A 187 -3.76 -1.85 -1.73
CA ALA A 187 -3.31 -1.41 -3.04
C ALA A 187 -2.19 -0.36 -2.95
N PRO A 188 -1.24 -0.32 -3.91
CA PRO A 188 -0.37 0.84 -4.13
C PRO A 188 -1.20 1.96 -4.78
N THR A 189 -1.89 2.75 -3.96
CA THR A 189 -3.05 3.56 -4.35
C THR A 189 -2.74 4.69 -5.35
N ALA A 190 -1.51 5.22 -5.38
CA ALA A 190 -1.10 6.21 -6.38
C ALA A 190 -1.20 5.69 -7.83
N SER A 191 -1.17 4.37 -8.01
CA SER A 191 -1.27 3.73 -9.32
C SER A 191 -2.71 3.45 -9.77
N LEU A 192 -3.71 3.65 -8.91
CA LEU A 192 -5.11 3.37 -9.24
C LEU A 192 -5.68 4.31 -10.32
N HIS A 193 -5.08 5.48 -10.50
CA HIS A 193 -5.50 6.47 -11.50
C HIS A 193 -5.01 6.17 -12.92
N PHE A 194 -4.09 5.22 -13.08
CA PHE A 194 -3.62 4.84 -14.41
C PHE A 194 -4.67 4.01 -15.14
N SER A 195 -5.01 4.44 -16.37
CA SER A 195 -5.69 3.59 -17.33
C SER A 195 -4.70 2.75 -18.11
N GLN A 196 -5.22 1.77 -18.85
CA GLN A 196 -4.40 0.97 -19.75
C GLN A 196 -3.68 1.84 -20.80
N ASN A 197 -4.37 2.82 -21.37
CA ASN A 197 -3.80 3.74 -22.35
C ASN A 197 -2.68 4.60 -21.77
N THR A 198 -2.84 5.12 -20.52
CA THR A 198 -1.81 5.89 -19.84
C THR A 198 -0.59 5.03 -19.53
N LEU A 199 -0.80 3.76 -19.13
CA LEU A 199 0.29 2.80 -18.90
C LEU A 199 1.05 2.52 -20.20
N GLU A 200 0.38 2.24 -21.31
CA GLU A 200 1.02 1.97 -22.61
C GLU A 200 1.89 3.14 -23.07
N LYS A 201 1.40 4.38 -22.95
CA LYS A 201 2.19 5.59 -23.22
C LYS A 201 3.41 5.69 -22.30
N LEU A 202 3.24 5.46 -20.99
CA LEU A 202 4.34 5.47 -20.03
C LEU A 202 5.43 4.47 -20.41
N LEU A 203 5.04 3.21 -20.68
CA LEU A 203 6.00 2.15 -21.01
C LEU A 203 6.71 2.38 -22.33
N LYS A 204 6.08 3.07 -23.29
CA LYS A 204 6.67 3.44 -24.57
C LYS A 204 7.64 4.62 -24.46
N ASP A 205 7.27 5.66 -23.69
CA ASP A 205 7.92 6.97 -23.75
C ASP A 205 8.97 7.18 -22.64
N PHE A 206 8.96 6.31 -21.59
CA PHE A 206 9.85 6.45 -20.44
C PHE A 206 10.63 5.18 -20.13
N LYS A 207 11.87 5.35 -19.68
CA LYS A 207 12.59 4.25 -19.02
C LYS A 207 11.85 3.83 -17.77
N HIS A 208 11.64 2.53 -17.57
CA HIS A 208 10.88 2.04 -16.45
C HIS A 208 11.46 0.76 -15.85
N ALA A 209 11.13 0.54 -14.58
CA ALA A 209 11.46 -0.69 -13.87
C ALA A 209 10.28 -1.09 -12.97
N PHE A 210 10.03 -2.40 -12.88
CA PHE A 210 9.06 -2.96 -11.96
C PHE A 210 9.75 -3.59 -10.75
N LEU A 211 9.11 -3.45 -9.61
CA LEU A 211 9.40 -4.16 -8.38
C LEU A 211 8.09 -4.62 -7.75
N THR A 212 8.15 -5.58 -6.84
CA THR A 212 6.99 -6.08 -6.10
C THR A 212 7.20 -5.86 -4.62
N LEU A 213 6.49 -4.93 -4.01
CA LEU A 213 6.37 -4.81 -2.56
C LEU A 213 4.95 -5.17 -2.17
N HIS A 214 4.78 -6.28 -1.45
CA HIS A 214 3.48 -6.70 -0.95
C HIS A 214 3.07 -5.83 0.24
N VAL A 215 2.15 -4.90 -0.03
CA VAL A 215 1.66 -3.95 0.99
C VAL A 215 0.90 -4.71 2.07
N GLY A 216 1.39 -4.61 3.30
CA GLY A 216 0.82 -5.26 4.47
C GLY A 216 -0.30 -4.46 5.14
N ALA A 217 -1.06 -5.12 6.03
CA ALA A 217 -2.11 -4.48 6.82
C ALA A 217 -1.60 -3.37 7.75
N GLY A 218 -0.32 -3.41 8.11
CA GLY A 218 0.32 -2.39 8.94
C GLY A 218 0.31 -0.99 8.31
N THR A 219 0.12 -0.87 6.99
CA THR A 219 -0.01 0.42 6.30
C THR A 219 -1.22 1.24 6.78
N PHE A 220 -2.20 0.59 7.43
CA PHE A 220 -3.38 1.25 8.02
C PHE A 220 -3.22 1.58 9.50
N LEU A 221 -2.11 1.19 10.11
CA LEU A 221 -1.81 1.52 11.50
C LEU A 221 -1.20 2.93 11.55
N GLY A 222 -1.68 3.74 12.48
CA GLY A 222 -1.09 5.04 12.77
C GLY A 222 0.25 4.90 13.50
N VAL A 223 1.01 5.99 13.52
CA VAL A 223 2.16 6.12 14.41
C VAL A 223 1.63 6.47 15.80
N GLU A 224 2.03 5.73 16.83
CA GLU A 224 1.54 5.89 18.21
C GLU A 224 2.59 6.47 19.17
N THR A 225 3.87 6.46 18.76
CA THR A 225 4.97 7.01 19.56
C THR A 225 4.94 8.53 19.55
N LYS A 226 5.23 9.16 20.69
CA LYS A 226 5.29 10.63 20.79
C LYS A 226 6.43 11.20 19.94
N ASP A 227 7.59 10.59 19.99
CA ASP A 227 8.72 10.86 19.09
C ASP A 227 8.66 9.87 17.92
N ILE A 228 8.53 10.39 16.70
CA ILE A 228 8.40 9.56 15.49
C ILE A 228 9.62 8.67 15.24
N ARG A 229 10.80 9.02 15.77
CA ARG A 229 12.03 8.24 15.61
C ARG A 229 12.00 6.91 16.38
N GLU A 230 11.12 6.79 17.36
CA GLU A 230 10.92 5.56 18.15
C GLU A 230 9.93 4.60 17.53
N HIS A 231 9.21 5.04 16.48
CA HIS A 231 8.22 4.19 15.81
C HIS A 231 8.89 3.05 15.04
N GLN A 232 8.43 1.83 15.33
CA GLN A 232 8.85 0.64 14.59
C GLN A 232 7.85 0.36 13.47
N ILE A 233 8.29 0.57 12.23
CA ILE A 233 7.46 0.25 11.07
C ILE A 233 7.43 -1.27 10.85
N HIS A 234 6.31 -1.78 10.38
CA HIS A 234 6.18 -3.20 10.03
C HIS A 234 7.01 -3.54 8.79
N THR A 235 7.49 -4.78 8.77
CA THR A 235 8.27 -5.33 7.66
C THR A 235 7.34 -5.79 6.53
N GLU A 236 7.69 -5.48 5.30
CA GLU A 236 6.98 -5.88 4.08
C GLU A 236 7.90 -6.67 3.15
N VAL A 237 7.32 -7.69 2.48
CA VAL A 237 8.07 -8.52 1.52
C VAL A 237 8.29 -7.72 0.23
N LEU A 238 9.55 -7.52 -0.11
CA LEU A 238 10.01 -6.81 -1.30
C LEU A 238 10.73 -7.78 -2.25
N ARG A 239 10.39 -7.74 -3.52
CA ARG A 239 11.13 -8.41 -4.58
C ARG A 239 11.53 -7.42 -5.66
N ILE A 240 12.81 -7.42 -6.03
CA ILE A 240 13.35 -6.62 -7.12
C ILE A 240 14.08 -7.57 -8.09
N PRO A 241 13.54 -7.82 -9.28
CA PRO A 241 14.18 -8.65 -10.29
C PRO A 241 15.58 -8.14 -10.66
N LYS A 242 16.54 -9.01 -10.96
CA LYS A 242 17.93 -8.64 -11.30
C LYS A 242 18.01 -7.55 -12.37
N LYS A 243 17.21 -7.67 -13.44
CA LYS A 243 17.12 -6.63 -14.48
C LYS A 243 16.75 -5.26 -13.92
N SER A 244 15.79 -5.20 -13.00
CA SER A 244 15.37 -3.95 -12.35
C SER A 244 16.47 -3.42 -11.42
N GLN A 245 17.18 -4.30 -10.69
CA GLN A 245 18.31 -3.91 -9.85
C GLN A 245 19.42 -3.22 -10.68
N GLU A 246 19.80 -3.82 -11.82
CA GLU A 246 20.83 -3.26 -12.71
C GLU A 246 20.44 -1.87 -13.24
N ILE A 247 19.18 -1.69 -13.63
CA ILE A 247 18.67 -0.40 -14.11
C ILE A 247 18.67 0.63 -12.97
N LEU A 248 18.19 0.24 -11.80
CA LEU A 248 18.14 1.11 -10.62
C LEU A 248 19.53 1.58 -10.18
N GLN A 249 20.52 0.69 -10.18
CA GLN A 249 21.89 1.03 -9.79
C GLN A 249 22.53 2.07 -10.72
N LYS A 250 22.21 2.01 -12.02
CA LYS A 250 22.76 2.92 -13.04
C LYS A 250 22.00 4.25 -13.14
N SER A 251 20.80 4.34 -12.56
CA SER A 251 19.95 5.52 -12.71
C SER A 251 20.29 6.59 -11.69
N GLN A 252 20.48 7.82 -12.17
CA GLN A 252 20.77 9.00 -11.35
C GLN A 252 19.49 9.77 -11.00
N GLU A 253 18.48 9.72 -11.85
CA GLU A 253 17.21 10.39 -11.66
C GLU A 253 16.08 9.35 -11.63
N VAL A 254 15.33 9.31 -10.52
CA VAL A 254 14.32 8.29 -10.25
C VAL A 254 13.00 8.95 -9.86
N LEU A 255 11.93 8.58 -10.57
CA LEU A 255 10.55 8.91 -10.26
C LEU A 255 9.82 7.66 -9.78
N CYS A 256 9.27 7.69 -8.57
CA CYS A 256 8.52 6.57 -8.02
C CYS A 256 7.00 6.80 -8.13
N ILE A 257 6.28 5.79 -8.62
CA ILE A 257 4.83 5.74 -8.58
C ILE A 257 4.40 5.09 -7.26
N GLY A 258 4.02 5.94 -6.30
CA GLY A 258 3.62 5.54 -4.95
C GLY A 258 4.76 5.49 -3.94
N THR A 259 4.38 5.70 -2.67
CA THR A 259 5.30 5.63 -1.52
C THR A 259 5.90 4.24 -1.33
N THR A 260 5.21 3.18 -1.75
CA THR A 260 5.71 1.80 -1.71
C THR A 260 6.90 1.60 -2.66
N ALA A 261 6.82 2.13 -3.88
CA ALA A 261 7.94 2.11 -4.83
C ALA A 261 9.11 2.93 -4.29
N LEU A 262 8.85 4.11 -3.71
CA LEU A 262 9.88 4.96 -3.12
C LEU A 262 10.60 4.25 -1.97
N ARG A 263 9.87 3.68 -1.01
CA ARG A 263 10.45 2.92 0.11
C ARG A 263 11.33 1.78 -0.40
N SER A 264 10.86 1.06 -1.42
CA SER A 264 11.59 -0.06 -2.02
C SER A 264 12.92 0.38 -2.65
N VAL A 265 12.92 1.49 -3.39
CA VAL A 265 14.14 2.03 -4.00
C VAL A 265 15.11 2.54 -2.95
N GLU A 266 14.62 3.29 -1.96
CA GLU A 266 15.45 3.80 -0.85
C GLU A 266 16.06 2.66 -0.02
N TYR A 267 15.28 1.61 0.26
CA TYR A 267 15.77 0.42 0.95
C TYR A 267 16.86 -0.26 0.13
N PHE A 268 16.59 -0.56 -1.14
CA PHE A 268 17.51 -1.29 -2.02
C PHE A 268 18.82 -0.54 -2.24
N LYS A 269 18.78 0.76 -2.52
CA LYS A 269 19.97 1.57 -2.82
C LYS A 269 20.86 1.83 -1.60
N ARG A 270 20.40 1.53 -0.39
CA ARG A 270 21.17 1.59 0.86
C ARG A 270 21.84 0.27 1.22
N LEU A 271 21.50 -0.83 0.49
CA LEU A 271 22.15 -2.11 0.72
C LEU A 271 23.53 -2.17 0.05
N GLU A 272 24.49 -2.73 0.76
CA GLU A 272 25.81 -3.03 0.21
C GLU A 272 25.75 -4.33 -0.61
N ASN A 273 25.96 -4.22 -1.95
CA ASN A 273 26.07 -5.36 -2.88
C ASN A 273 24.98 -6.45 -2.75
N PRO A 274 23.71 -6.14 -2.92
CA PRO A 274 22.64 -7.12 -2.76
C PRO A 274 22.74 -8.21 -3.84
N ASN A 275 22.87 -9.48 -3.40
CA ASN A 275 22.99 -10.64 -4.30
C ASN A 275 21.65 -11.39 -4.50
N GLN A 276 20.59 -10.98 -3.86
CA GLN A 276 19.29 -11.63 -3.86
C GLN A 276 18.22 -10.76 -4.53
N GLU A 277 17.09 -11.34 -4.86
CA GLU A 277 15.94 -10.61 -5.41
C GLU A 277 14.85 -10.34 -4.34
N ALA A 278 14.82 -11.12 -3.27
CA ALA A 278 13.83 -11.03 -2.20
C ALA A 278 14.44 -10.40 -0.94
N PHE A 279 13.72 -9.46 -0.36
CA PHE A 279 14.13 -8.68 0.81
C PHE A 279 12.96 -8.52 1.78
N GLU A 280 13.26 -8.19 3.01
CA GLU A 280 12.29 -7.72 4.00
C GLU A 280 12.51 -6.21 4.21
N CYS A 281 11.61 -5.40 3.69
CA CYS A 281 11.70 -3.93 3.73
C CYS A 281 11.03 -3.39 4.99
N ASP A 282 11.82 -2.81 5.88
CA ASP A 282 11.40 -2.19 7.14
C ASP A 282 11.83 -0.72 7.24
N ILE A 283 12.12 -0.09 6.10
CA ILE A 283 12.57 1.30 6.08
C ILE A 283 11.44 2.26 6.46
N PHE A 284 11.68 3.09 7.47
CA PHE A 284 10.84 4.21 7.85
C PHE A 284 11.49 5.52 7.47
N LEU A 285 10.90 6.23 6.50
CA LEU A 285 11.41 7.49 5.97
C LEU A 285 10.70 8.66 6.63
N HIS A 286 11.49 9.56 7.21
CA HIS A 286 11.06 10.76 7.90
C HIS A 286 12.23 11.78 7.95
N LEU A 287 12.05 12.95 8.52
CA LEU A 287 13.05 14.02 8.52
C LEU A 287 14.43 13.61 9.06
N ALA A 288 14.49 12.71 10.05
CA ALA A 288 15.75 12.20 10.58
C ALA A 288 16.31 10.99 9.80
N ASN A 289 15.50 10.38 8.92
CA ASN A 289 15.92 9.33 7.98
C ASN A 289 15.48 9.73 6.57
N PRO A 290 16.17 10.68 5.93
CA PRO A 290 15.71 11.36 4.73
C PRO A 290 15.76 10.48 3.48
N ILE A 291 15.11 10.93 2.42
CA ILE A 291 15.15 10.35 1.09
C ILE A 291 16.48 10.78 0.42
N LEU A 292 17.27 9.80 -0.05
CA LEU A 292 18.60 10.02 -0.60
C LEU A 292 18.72 9.71 -2.09
N HIS A 293 17.90 8.81 -2.62
CA HIS A 293 18.07 8.20 -3.94
C HIS A 293 16.89 8.41 -4.89
N VAL A 294 15.75 8.87 -4.37
CA VAL A 294 14.56 9.14 -5.18
C VAL A 294 14.38 10.63 -5.37
N ASN A 295 14.24 11.04 -6.62
CA ASN A 295 14.16 12.47 -6.99
C ASN A 295 12.71 12.95 -7.07
N HIS A 296 11.77 12.12 -7.54
CA HIS A 296 10.41 12.52 -7.82
C HIS A 296 9.42 11.47 -7.31
N LEU A 297 8.26 11.92 -6.86
CA LEU A 297 7.23 11.05 -6.28
C LEU A 297 5.84 11.42 -6.76
N LEU A 298 5.14 10.44 -7.35
CA LEU A 298 3.71 10.51 -7.53
C LEU A 298 3.03 9.75 -6.39
N THR A 299 2.14 10.41 -5.64
CA THR A 299 1.48 9.82 -4.47
C THR A 299 0.06 10.37 -4.28
N ASN A 300 -0.71 9.79 -3.35
CA ASN A 300 -1.98 10.35 -2.87
C ASN A 300 -1.75 11.33 -1.72
N PHE A 301 -2.83 11.96 -1.25
CA PHE A 301 -2.84 12.70 0.01
C PHE A 301 -3.09 11.74 1.19
N HIS A 302 -2.26 11.84 2.22
CA HIS A 302 -2.17 10.88 3.33
C HIS A 302 -2.84 11.36 4.62
N LEU A 303 -3.13 10.43 5.53
CA LEU A 303 -3.71 10.68 6.86
C LEU A 303 -2.85 11.59 7.73
N PRO A 304 -3.46 12.41 8.61
CA PRO A 304 -2.75 13.00 9.74
C PRO A 304 -2.01 11.93 10.55
N LYS A 305 -0.85 12.27 11.08
CA LYS A 305 -0.01 11.42 11.93
C LYS A 305 0.36 10.05 11.32
N SER A 306 0.32 9.93 9.98
CA SER A 306 0.70 8.69 9.30
C SER A 306 2.17 8.67 8.90
N SER A 307 2.76 7.47 8.86
CA SER A 307 4.13 7.27 8.36
C SER A 307 4.31 7.76 6.91
N LEU A 308 3.24 7.75 6.11
CA LEU A 308 3.26 8.23 4.73
C LEU A 308 3.29 9.76 4.64
N LEU A 309 2.64 10.48 5.56
CA LEU A 309 2.77 11.94 5.66
C LEU A 309 4.19 12.33 6.08
N MET A 310 4.81 11.55 6.97
CA MET A 310 6.20 11.75 7.37
C MET A 310 7.17 11.53 6.23
N LEU A 311 6.92 10.54 5.36
CA LEU A 311 7.68 10.31 4.12
C LEU A 311 7.57 11.52 3.17
N VAL A 312 6.38 12.06 2.95
CA VAL A 312 6.20 13.28 2.14
C VAL A 312 6.97 14.43 2.76
N SER A 313 6.91 14.60 4.08
CA SER A 313 7.66 15.64 4.80
C SER A 313 9.17 15.44 4.69
N ALA A 314 9.66 14.20 4.62
CA ALA A 314 11.07 13.92 4.35
C ALA A 314 11.52 14.38 2.95
N MET A 315 10.58 14.51 2.01
CA MET A 315 10.89 14.93 0.63
C MET A 315 10.81 16.45 0.41
N VAL A 316 9.87 17.13 1.08
CA VAL A 316 9.60 18.56 0.83
C VAL A 316 9.73 19.45 2.07
N GLY A 317 9.98 18.87 3.24
CA GLY A 317 9.98 19.57 4.52
C GLY A 317 8.59 19.62 5.17
N LEU A 318 8.54 19.70 6.49
CA LEU A 318 7.30 19.64 7.27
C LEU A 318 6.37 20.82 6.97
N GLU A 319 6.90 22.04 7.00
CA GLU A 319 6.10 23.26 6.78
C GLU A 319 5.52 23.29 5.37
N LYS A 320 6.31 22.94 4.37
CA LYS A 320 5.83 22.88 2.99
C LYS A 320 4.79 21.79 2.81
N THR A 321 4.93 20.64 3.48
CA THR A 321 3.90 19.60 3.48
C THR A 321 2.58 20.15 4.00
N LYS A 322 2.59 20.84 5.14
CA LYS A 322 1.37 21.45 5.70
C LYS A 322 0.73 22.47 4.76
N GLU A 323 1.54 23.33 4.14
CA GLU A 323 1.07 24.32 3.15
C GLU A 323 0.39 23.63 1.96
N ILE A 324 1.03 22.59 1.38
CA ILE A 324 0.48 21.85 0.23
C ILE A 324 -0.85 21.16 0.62
N TYR A 325 -0.91 20.56 1.81
CA TYR A 325 -2.11 19.88 2.29
C TYR A 325 -3.25 20.85 2.59
N GLN A 326 -2.93 22.02 3.14
CA GLN A 326 -3.91 23.11 3.33
C GLN A 326 -4.49 23.59 1.99
N ILE A 327 -3.64 23.82 0.99
CA ILE A 327 -4.06 24.18 -0.37
C ILE A 327 -4.95 23.08 -0.98
N ALA A 328 -4.59 21.80 -0.78
CA ALA A 328 -5.39 20.69 -1.28
C ALA A 328 -6.79 20.64 -0.64
N ILE A 329 -6.90 20.91 0.68
CA ILE A 329 -8.17 21.01 1.40
C ILE A 329 -9.02 22.16 0.85
N GLU A 330 -8.45 23.36 0.73
CA GLU A 330 -9.13 24.55 0.21
C GLU A 330 -9.63 24.37 -1.23
N LYS A 331 -8.85 23.67 -2.06
CA LYS A 331 -9.20 23.32 -3.45
C LYS A 331 -10.08 22.06 -3.55
N LYS A 332 -10.51 21.51 -2.41
CA LYS A 332 -11.38 20.33 -2.34
C LYS A 332 -10.83 19.13 -3.11
N TYR A 333 -9.55 18.84 -2.90
CA TYR A 333 -8.96 17.57 -3.31
C TYR A 333 -9.54 16.45 -2.45
N ARG A 334 -9.69 15.27 -3.03
CA ARG A 334 -10.09 14.07 -2.30
C ARG A 334 -8.86 13.38 -1.73
N PHE A 335 -9.03 12.79 -0.57
CA PHE A 335 -7.94 12.20 0.20
C PHE A 335 -8.02 10.67 0.23
N TYR A 336 -6.90 10.02 0.52
CA TYR A 336 -6.67 8.58 0.69
C TYR A 336 -6.72 7.76 -0.60
N SER A 337 -7.05 6.44 -0.47
CA SER A 337 -6.87 5.44 -1.51
C SER A 337 -7.55 5.76 -2.84
N TYR A 338 -8.80 6.20 -2.79
CA TYR A 338 -9.58 6.62 -3.95
C TYR A 338 -9.54 8.14 -4.17
N GLY A 339 -8.71 8.81 -3.40
CA GLY A 339 -8.53 10.26 -3.50
C GLY A 339 -7.69 10.69 -4.69
N ASP A 340 -7.46 11.99 -4.79
CA ASP A 340 -6.68 12.62 -5.86
C ASP A 340 -5.17 12.42 -5.67
N GLY A 341 -4.36 12.84 -6.62
CA GLY A 341 -2.93 12.66 -6.62
C GLY A 341 -2.12 13.94 -6.42
N MET A 342 -0.87 13.73 -5.98
CA MET A 342 0.16 14.75 -5.89
C MET A 342 1.43 14.25 -6.56
N LEU A 343 2.02 15.06 -7.45
CA LEU A 343 3.31 14.81 -8.08
C LEU A 343 4.33 15.84 -7.53
N ILE A 344 5.39 15.34 -6.92
CA ILE A 344 6.51 16.11 -6.37
C ILE A 344 7.69 15.98 -7.33
N LEU A 345 8.17 17.11 -7.87
CA LEU A 345 9.27 17.21 -8.83
C LEU A 345 10.50 17.93 -8.24
#